data_9a118cfc623584324cd6ec3409a6c242
#
_entry.id   9a118cfc623584324cd6ec3409a6c242
#
_cell.length_a   1.000
_cell.length_b   1.000
_cell.length_c   1.000
_cell.angle_alpha   90.00
_cell.angle_beta   90.00
_cell.angle_gamma   90.00
#
_symmetry.space_group_name_H-M   'P 1'
#
loop_
_entity.id
_entity.type
_entity.pdbx_description
1 polymer ?
#
loop_
_entity_poly.entity_id
_entity_poly.type
_entity_poly.pdbx_seq_one_letter_code
_entity_poly.pdbx_strand_id
1 'polypeptide(L)'
;MEEEIIIVGAGIGGLTLARALEQKGINFQLYEQADSFEALGYGIQVSPNVVRVLRELGLEQQLEEVSHLCLGFEMRSFNSNKVLATWQLDNDTPYYQCRRADLH
;
A
#
# COMPACT_ATOMS: atom_id res chain seq x y z
N MET A 1 28.76 -8.80 17.01
CA MET A 1 28.94 -8.31 15.64
C MET A 1 27.58 -7.97 15.06
N GLU A 2 27.37 -6.73 14.69
CA GLU A 2 26.10 -6.31 14.10
C GLU A 2 26.02 -6.80 12.66
N GLU A 3 24.95 -7.52 12.33
CA GLU A 3 24.66 -7.88 10.96
C GLU A 3 23.92 -6.75 10.27
N GLU A 4 24.33 -6.42 9.05
CA GLU A 4 23.69 -5.41 8.24
C GLU A 4 22.88 -6.06 7.15
N ILE A 5 21.61 -5.65 7.00
CA ILE A 5 20.73 -6.15 5.96
C ILE A 5 20.83 -5.23 4.76
N ILE A 6 20.96 -5.84 3.58
CA ILE A 6 21.01 -5.11 2.31
C ILE A 6 19.70 -5.36 1.57
N ILE A 7 19.01 -4.27 1.21
CA ILE A 7 17.79 -4.31 0.42
C ILE A 7 18.12 -3.80 -0.99
N VAL A 8 17.81 -4.60 -1.99
CA VAL A 8 18.01 -4.21 -3.39
C VAL A 8 16.64 -3.95 -4.00
N GLY A 9 16.42 -2.71 -4.41
CA GLY A 9 15.15 -2.26 -4.98
C GLY A 9 14.31 -1.49 -3.97
N ALA A 10 13.94 -0.25 -4.33
CA ALA A 10 13.10 0.63 -3.52
C ALA A 10 11.67 0.68 -4.06
N GLY A 11 11.15 -0.45 -4.49
CA GLY A 11 9.74 -0.62 -4.78
C GLY A 11 8.92 -0.66 -3.49
N ILE A 12 7.63 -0.89 -3.59
CA ILE A 12 6.74 -0.94 -2.43
C ILE A 12 7.20 -1.99 -1.42
N GLY A 13 7.60 -3.18 -1.89
CA GLY A 13 8.10 -4.26 -1.02
C GLY A 13 9.38 -3.89 -0.29
N GLY A 14 10.36 -3.34 -1.02
CA GLY A 14 11.64 -2.93 -0.43
C GLY A 14 11.49 -1.81 0.58
N LEU A 15 10.68 -0.80 0.28
CA LEU A 15 10.40 0.31 1.19
C LEU A 15 9.63 -0.14 2.43
N THR A 16 8.69 -1.08 2.28
CA THR A 16 7.94 -1.65 3.41
C THR A 16 8.88 -2.37 4.36
N LEU A 17 9.79 -3.18 3.82
CA LEU A 17 10.80 -3.88 4.63
C LEU A 17 11.72 -2.87 5.33
N ALA A 18 12.18 -1.83 4.62
CA ALA A 18 13.02 -0.79 5.20
C ALA A 18 12.32 -0.11 6.38
N ARG A 19 11.06 0.23 6.24
CA ARG A 19 10.28 0.84 7.33
C ARG A 19 10.15 -0.09 8.52
N ALA A 20 9.89 -1.37 8.29
CA ALA A 20 9.79 -2.35 9.36
C ALA A 20 11.13 -2.51 10.12
N LEU A 21 12.23 -2.54 9.38
CA LEU A 21 13.57 -2.62 9.99
C LEU A 21 13.90 -1.36 10.80
N GLU A 22 13.54 -0.19 10.29
CA GLU A 22 13.72 1.08 10.98
C GLU A 22 13.00 1.08 12.34
N GLN A 23 11.74 0.62 12.37
CA GLN A 23 10.96 0.53 13.61
C GLN A 23 11.60 -0.39 14.64
N LYS A 24 12.28 -1.45 14.20
CA LYS A 24 12.93 -2.41 15.08
C LYS A 24 14.37 -2.04 15.44
N GLY A 25 14.87 -0.91 14.92
CA GLY A 25 16.23 -0.48 15.15
C GLY A 25 17.29 -1.36 14.50
N ILE A 26 16.93 -2.07 13.43
CA ILE A 26 17.84 -2.94 12.69
C ILE A 26 18.49 -2.15 11.57
N ASN A 27 19.82 -2.17 11.51
CA ASN A 27 20.56 -1.46 10.47
C ASN A 27 20.37 -2.11 9.10
N PHE A 28 20.17 -1.29 8.07
CA PHE A 28 20.04 -1.76 6.70
C PHE A 28 20.62 -0.73 5.72
N GLN A 29 20.89 -1.19 4.50
CA GLN A 29 21.21 -0.34 3.36
C GLN A 29 20.22 -0.65 2.24
N LEU A 30 19.72 0.40 1.58
CA LEU A 30 18.75 0.31 0.49
C LEU A 30 19.39 0.83 -0.78
N TYR A 31 19.37 0.03 -1.84
CA TYR A 31 19.92 0.38 -3.15
C TYR A 31 18.81 0.37 -4.20
N GLU A 32 18.75 1.43 -5.00
CA GLU A 32 17.79 1.57 -6.08
C GLU A 32 18.51 2.03 -7.34
N GLN A 33 18.24 1.39 -8.47
CA GLN A 33 18.89 1.74 -9.74
C GLN A 33 18.30 2.98 -10.39
N ALA A 34 17.04 3.34 -10.09
CA ALA A 34 16.41 4.55 -10.61
C ALA A 34 16.89 5.79 -9.87
N ASP A 35 17.12 6.89 -10.60
CA ASP A 35 17.55 8.15 -10.01
C ASP A 35 16.46 8.83 -9.21
N SER A 36 15.20 8.58 -9.58
CA SER A 36 14.03 9.14 -8.90
C SER A 36 12.83 8.24 -9.08
N PHE A 37 11.84 8.39 -8.20
CA PHE A 37 10.57 7.69 -8.35
C PHE A 37 9.67 8.46 -9.30
N GLU A 38 9.20 7.80 -10.35
CA GLU A 38 8.28 8.41 -11.30
C GLU A 38 6.85 8.26 -10.81
N ALA A 39 6.06 9.33 -10.99
CA ALA A 39 4.64 9.30 -10.71
C ALA A 39 3.91 8.61 -11.87
N LEU A 40 3.84 7.28 -11.81
CA LEU A 40 3.06 6.51 -12.77
C LEU A 40 1.58 6.61 -12.40
N GLY A 41 0.71 6.75 -13.41
CA GLY A 41 -0.71 7.01 -13.23
C GLY A 41 -1.54 5.80 -12.81
N TYR A 42 -0.95 4.81 -12.15
CA TYR A 42 -1.65 3.61 -11.71
C TYR A 42 -2.37 3.81 -10.39
N GLY A 43 -3.62 3.36 -10.34
CA GLY A 43 -4.31 3.17 -9.08
C GLY A 43 -3.91 1.84 -8.44
N ILE A 44 -3.91 1.80 -7.13
CA ILE A 44 -3.67 0.57 -6.37
C ILE A 44 -4.72 0.46 -5.28
N GLN A 45 -5.17 -0.76 -5.05
CA GLN A 45 -6.09 -1.07 -3.97
C GLN A 45 -5.31 -1.47 -2.72
N VAL A 46 -5.66 -0.86 -1.61
CA VAL A 46 -5.06 -1.15 -0.31
C VAL A 46 -6.12 -1.86 0.54
N SER A 47 -6.10 -3.17 0.50
CA SER A 47 -7.07 -4.02 1.19
C SER A 47 -6.83 -4.04 2.70
N PRO A 48 -7.80 -4.54 3.51
CA PRO A 48 -7.67 -4.55 4.97
C PRO A 48 -6.40 -5.26 5.49
N ASN A 49 -5.96 -6.33 4.84
CA ASN A 49 -4.73 -7.01 5.23
C ASN A 49 -3.49 -6.11 5.08
N VAL A 50 -3.44 -5.31 4.01
CA VAL A 50 -2.36 -4.33 3.79
C VAL A 50 -2.47 -3.17 4.77
N VAL A 51 -3.68 -2.68 5.02
CA VAL A 51 -3.92 -1.59 5.98
C VAL A 51 -3.42 -1.98 7.38
N ARG A 52 -3.64 -3.23 7.79
CA ARG A 52 -3.14 -3.73 9.08
C ARG A 52 -1.62 -3.64 9.18
N VAL A 53 -0.92 -4.01 8.10
CA VAL A 53 0.56 -3.90 8.05
C VAL A 53 0.98 -2.45 8.13
N LEU A 54 0.38 -1.56 7.34
CA LEU A 54 0.71 -0.13 7.35
C LEU A 54 0.41 0.51 8.71
N ARG A 55 -0.66 0.07 9.37
CA ARG A 55 -0.99 0.52 10.73
C ARG A 55 0.09 0.16 11.72
N GLU A 56 0.60 -1.07 11.68
CA GLU A 56 1.70 -1.51 12.52
C GLU A 56 3.00 -0.76 12.23
N LEU A 57 3.19 -0.33 10.99
CA LEU A 57 4.36 0.47 10.59
C LEU A 57 4.20 1.97 10.95
N GLY A 58 3.07 2.36 11.54
CA GLY A 58 2.82 3.75 11.91
C GLY A 58 2.49 4.65 10.73
N LEU A 59 2.01 4.10 9.62
CA LEU A 59 1.78 4.84 8.37
C LEU A 59 0.30 5.07 8.06
N GLU A 60 -0.61 4.67 8.96
CA GLU A 60 -2.05 4.74 8.70
C GLU A 60 -2.53 6.16 8.43
N GLN A 61 -2.07 7.14 9.19
CA GLN A 61 -2.47 8.53 9.02
C GLN A 61 -2.05 9.06 7.65
N GLN A 62 -0.81 8.78 7.23
CA GLN A 62 -0.33 9.19 5.91
C GLN A 62 -1.12 8.51 4.79
N LEU A 63 -1.51 7.26 4.99
CA LEU A 63 -2.34 6.53 4.03
C LEU A 63 -3.71 7.21 3.88
N GLU A 64 -4.36 7.59 4.97
CA GLU A 64 -5.65 8.28 4.94
C GLU A 64 -5.59 9.58 4.15
N GLU A 65 -4.49 10.33 4.27
CA GLU A 65 -4.33 11.63 3.62
C GLU A 65 -4.25 11.53 2.09
N VAL A 66 -3.75 10.43 1.55
CA VAL A 66 -3.51 10.25 0.12
C VAL A 66 -4.50 9.29 -0.55
N SER A 67 -5.44 8.74 0.20
CA SER A 67 -6.30 7.65 -0.26
C SER A 67 -7.77 8.00 -0.22
N HIS A 68 -8.56 7.27 -0.99
CA HIS A 68 -10.02 7.31 -0.96
C HIS A 68 -10.54 6.06 -0.26
N LEU A 69 -11.42 6.25 0.72
CA LEU A 69 -12.08 5.16 1.41
C LEU A 69 -13.09 4.48 0.48
N CYS A 70 -12.99 3.15 0.38
CA CYS A 70 -13.95 2.34 -0.36
C CYS A 70 -15.01 1.81 0.62
N LEU A 71 -16.28 2.04 0.30
CA LEU A 71 -17.39 1.58 1.13
C LEU A 71 -17.97 0.25 0.66
N GLY A 72 -17.70 -0.13 -0.57
CA GLY A 72 -18.20 -1.38 -1.12
C GLY A 72 -17.75 -1.59 -2.55
N PHE A 73 -18.11 -2.74 -3.09
CA PHE A 73 -17.86 -3.11 -4.47
C PHE A 73 -19.15 -3.51 -5.16
N GLU A 74 -19.23 -3.21 -6.45
CA GLU A 74 -20.34 -3.58 -7.29
C GLU A 74 -19.79 -4.19 -8.57
N MET A 75 -20.33 -5.36 -8.94
CA MET A 75 -19.99 -6.03 -10.19
C MET A 75 -21.16 -5.88 -11.15
N ARG A 76 -20.89 -5.36 -12.35
CA ARG A 76 -21.90 -5.12 -13.37
C ARG A 76 -21.62 -5.92 -14.63
N SER A 77 -22.68 -6.28 -15.36
CA SER A 77 -22.57 -6.91 -16.68
C SER A 77 -22.02 -5.90 -17.68
N PHE A 78 -21.03 -6.31 -18.46
CA PHE A 78 -20.45 -5.49 -19.51
C PHE A 78 -21.48 -5.10 -20.58
N ASN A 79 -22.34 -6.03 -20.97
CA ASN A 79 -23.29 -5.84 -22.09
C ASN A 79 -24.54 -5.05 -21.71
N SER A 80 -25.07 -5.25 -20.50
CA SER A 80 -26.35 -4.67 -20.08
C SER A 80 -26.22 -3.65 -18.95
N ASN A 81 -25.02 -3.48 -18.41
CA ASN A 81 -24.77 -2.67 -17.23
C ASN A 81 -25.63 -3.07 -16.01
N LYS A 82 -26.10 -4.31 -16.00
CA LYS A 82 -26.91 -4.84 -14.92
C LYS A 82 -26.01 -5.21 -13.74
N VAL A 83 -26.44 -4.86 -12.51
CA VAL A 83 -25.73 -5.22 -11.30
C VAL A 83 -25.79 -6.74 -11.10
N LEU A 84 -24.63 -7.39 -11.07
CA LEU A 84 -24.52 -8.84 -10.83
C LEU A 84 -24.31 -9.18 -9.38
N ALA A 85 -23.54 -8.36 -8.67
CA ALA A 85 -23.26 -8.55 -7.26
C ALA A 85 -22.84 -7.23 -6.62
N THR A 86 -23.12 -7.10 -5.32
CA THR A 86 -22.74 -5.94 -4.52
C THR A 86 -22.19 -6.43 -3.19
N TRP A 87 -21.05 -5.87 -2.77
CA TRP A 87 -20.46 -6.13 -1.46
C TRP A 87 -20.34 -4.85 -0.67
N GLN A 88 -20.73 -4.90 0.59
CA GLN A 88 -20.39 -3.87 1.54
C GLN A 88 -19.09 -4.26 2.25
N LEU A 89 -18.21 -3.28 2.43
CA LEU A 89 -16.95 -3.52 3.11
C LEU A 89 -17.07 -3.26 4.61
N ASP A 90 -16.38 -4.11 5.39
CA ASP A 90 -16.35 -3.98 6.83
C ASP A 90 -15.67 -2.67 7.24
N ASN A 91 -16.26 -1.98 8.23
CA ASN A 91 -15.74 -0.71 8.72
C ASN A 91 -14.64 -0.88 9.79
N ASP A 92 -14.44 -2.08 10.34
CA ASP A 92 -13.42 -2.32 11.37
C ASP A 92 -12.01 -2.13 10.83
N THR A 93 -11.77 -2.57 9.60
CA THR A 93 -10.51 -2.34 8.91
C THR A 93 -10.83 -1.78 7.53
N PRO A 94 -10.48 -0.52 7.27
CA PRO A 94 -10.87 0.13 6.02
C PRO A 94 -10.19 -0.46 4.79
N TYR A 95 -10.82 -0.25 3.65
CA TYR A 95 -10.30 -0.57 2.33
C TYR A 95 -10.11 0.75 1.59
N TYR A 96 -8.90 1.00 1.10
CA TYR A 96 -8.56 2.26 0.43
C TYR A 96 -8.18 2.05 -1.02
N GLN A 97 -8.33 3.12 -1.81
CA GLN A 97 -7.71 3.25 -3.13
C GLN A 97 -6.82 4.48 -3.14
N CYS A 98 -5.63 4.35 -3.69
CA CYS A 98 -4.72 5.48 -3.87
C CYS A 98 -3.94 5.34 -5.17
N ARG A 99 -3.23 6.39 -5.57
CA ARG A 99 -2.27 6.27 -6.66
C ARG A 99 -1.04 5.52 -6.15
N ARG A 100 -0.48 4.65 -6.98
CA ARG A 100 0.71 3.89 -6.61
C ARG A 100 1.87 4.80 -6.20
N ALA A 101 2.02 5.94 -6.88
CA ALA A 101 3.07 6.91 -6.55
C ALA A 101 2.92 7.49 -5.13
N ASP A 102 1.69 7.67 -4.65
CA ASP A 102 1.43 8.20 -3.31
C ASP A 102 1.69 7.14 -2.22
N LEU A 103 1.45 5.86 -2.52
CA LEU A 103 1.77 4.77 -1.61
C LEU A 103 3.28 4.56 -1.48
N HIS A 104 3.97 4.76 -2.58
CA HIS A 104 5.43 4.57 -2.68
C HIS A 104 6.20 5.61 -1.87
#